data_fbc00ea4d8d0dcdedc9105bdd6125786
#
_entry.id   fbc00ea4d8d0dcdedc9105bdd6125786
#
_cell.length_a   1.000
_cell.length_b   1.000
_cell.length_c   1.000
_cell.angle_alpha   90.00
_cell.angle_beta   90.00
_cell.angle_gamma   90.00
#
_symmetry.space_group_name_H-M   'P 1'
#
loop_
_entity.id
_entity.type
_entity.pdbx_description
1 polymer ?
#
loop_
_entity_poly.entity_id
_entity_poly.type
_entity_poly.pdbx_seq_one_letter_code
_entity_poly.pdbx_strand_id
1 'polypeptide(L)'
;MLELKDICKRYVTQSFTQVALNNVSLAFRDNEFVAILGPSGSGKTTMLNVIGGLDHFDSGDLLIDGISTKDFRDRDWDAYRNNRIGFVFQSYNLIPHQTILENVELALTLTGVGHAERRQRAREALEAVGLGEHVNKRPSQLSGGQMQRVAIARALINDPEIVLADEPTGALDSTTSVQVMDLLKEVARDRLVIMVTHNPELAYQYATRIVNLADGKITDDSDSFDVAEATRREAKPTRKTSMSFMTALGLSARNLMTKKGRTAMTAFAGSIGIIGIAAILALSNGVNNYIKKVEEDTLSSYPLTISKQDYDLSSMMGGQEAAEDDGEDASGASDDASDSVKKTDKISVVTAVKDMFASVKSNDMTSFKAWLDDGGDGIDKEVNAIQYSYGVTPVVYRAG
;
A
#
# COMPACT_ATOMS: atom_id res chain seq x y z
N MET A 1 15.26 35.26 2.41
CA MET A 1 14.26 36.34 2.40
C MET A 1 12.92 35.81 1.92
N LEU A 2 11.82 36.11 2.61
CA LEU A 2 10.48 35.62 2.35
C LEU A 2 9.54 36.81 2.10
N GLU A 3 8.70 36.73 1.02
CA GLU A 3 7.81 37.83 0.65
C GLU A 3 6.46 37.30 0.18
N LEU A 4 5.36 37.81 0.72
CA LEU A 4 3.99 37.59 0.30
C LEU A 4 3.53 38.80 -0.54
N LYS A 5 2.95 38.56 -1.71
CA LYS A 5 2.38 39.60 -2.59
C LYS A 5 0.91 39.29 -2.88
N ASP A 6 0.03 40.12 -2.35
CA ASP A 6 -1.40 40.10 -2.56
C ASP A 6 -2.02 38.69 -2.38
N ILE A 7 -1.55 37.97 -1.37
CA ILE A 7 -2.01 36.60 -1.08
C ILE A 7 -3.48 36.61 -0.67
N CYS A 8 -4.28 35.85 -1.39
CA CYS A 8 -5.67 35.54 -1.07
C CYS A 8 -5.87 34.06 -0.84
N LYS A 9 -6.67 33.73 0.18
CA LYS A 9 -7.09 32.36 0.47
C LYS A 9 -8.54 32.32 0.91
N ARG A 10 -9.34 31.42 0.31
CA ARG A 10 -10.74 31.19 0.62
C ARG A 10 -10.99 29.73 0.88
N TYR A 11 -11.86 29.45 1.83
CA TYR A 11 -12.36 28.10 2.07
C TYR A 11 -13.82 28.06 1.65
N VAL A 12 -14.12 27.24 0.65
CA VAL A 12 -15.47 27.06 0.11
C VAL A 12 -16.06 25.79 0.66
N THR A 13 -17.19 25.92 1.36
CA THR A 13 -18.01 24.78 1.79
C THR A 13 -19.34 24.82 1.04
N GLN A 14 -20.12 23.77 1.13
CA GLN A 14 -21.43 23.70 0.43
C GLN A 14 -22.39 24.83 0.80
N SER A 15 -22.23 25.45 1.97
CA SER A 15 -23.16 26.43 2.53
C SER A 15 -22.60 27.85 2.60
N PHE A 16 -21.29 28.04 2.62
CA PHE A 16 -20.69 29.39 2.71
C PHE A 16 -19.24 29.41 2.19
N THR A 17 -18.78 30.63 1.86
CA THR A 17 -17.40 30.91 1.49
C THR A 17 -16.78 31.79 2.59
N GLN A 18 -15.72 31.30 3.22
CA GLN A 18 -14.94 32.05 4.21
C GLN A 18 -13.65 32.56 3.55
N VAL A 19 -13.46 33.89 3.56
CA VAL A 19 -12.20 34.51 3.16
C VAL A 19 -11.26 34.49 4.36
N ALA A 20 -10.21 33.70 4.29
CA ALA A 20 -9.24 33.57 5.36
C ALA A 20 -8.07 34.57 5.22
N LEU A 21 -7.64 34.86 3.99
CA LEU A 21 -6.65 35.88 3.67
C LEU A 21 -7.18 36.72 2.50
N ASN A 22 -7.00 38.05 2.58
CA ASN A 22 -7.54 38.99 1.63
C ASN A 22 -6.47 40.04 1.27
N ASN A 23 -5.77 39.83 0.16
CA ASN A 23 -4.71 40.67 -0.37
C ASN A 23 -3.61 40.98 0.69
N VAL A 24 -3.07 39.93 1.29
CA VAL A 24 -2.01 40.03 2.28
C VAL A 24 -0.66 40.21 1.59
N SER A 25 -0.01 41.35 1.83
CA SER A 25 1.34 41.63 1.35
C SER A 25 2.24 41.91 2.57
N LEU A 26 3.33 41.14 2.71
CA LEU A 26 4.24 41.20 3.85
C LEU A 26 5.60 40.62 3.45
N ALA A 27 6.67 41.27 3.82
CA ALA A 27 8.02 40.80 3.62
C ALA A 27 8.74 40.61 4.97
N PHE A 28 9.61 39.57 5.02
CA PHE A 28 10.34 39.21 6.23
C PHE A 28 11.85 39.26 5.98
N ARG A 29 12.59 39.71 7.01
CA ARG A 29 14.05 39.68 7.05
C ARG A 29 14.54 38.27 7.39
N ASP A 30 15.78 37.94 7.07
CA ASP A 30 16.34 36.61 7.29
C ASP A 30 16.51 36.23 8.77
N ASN A 31 16.81 37.23 9.63
CA ASN A 31 17.06 37.03 11.05
C ASN A 31 16.15 38.00 11.82
N GLU A 32 14.94 37.56 12.11
CA GLU A 32 13.91 38.38 12.72
C GLU A 32 12.98 37.50 13.57
N PHE A 33 12.49 38.09 14.69
CA PHE A 33 11.42 37.44 15.46
C PHE A 33 10.13 38.23 15.24
N VAL A 34 9.28 37.73 14.39
CA VAL A 34 8.01 38.37 14.05
C VAL A 34 6.87 37.68 14.81
N ALA A 35 6.08 38.46 15.53
CA ALA A 35 4.84 38.01 16.12
C ALA A 35 3.63 38.51 15.31
N ILE A 36 2.78 37.59 14.87
CA ILE A 36 1.52 37.89 14.20
C ILE A 36 0.40 37.80 15.23
N LEU A 37 -0.17 38.93 15.56
CA LEU A 37 -1.26 39.09 16.52
C LEU A 37 -2.62 39.22 15.80
N GLY A 38 -3.68 38.81 16.46
CA GLY A 38 -5.05 39.01 15.99
C GLY A 38 -6.05 38.11 16.71
N PRO A 39 -7.34 38.39 16.61
CA PRO A 39 -8.39 37.58 17.20
C PRO A 39 -8.46 36.18 16.60
N SER A 40 -9.13 35.25 17.29
CA SER A 40 -9.38 33.93 16.75
C SER A 40 -10.17 34.04 15.44
N GLY A 41 -9.77 33.25 14.45
CA GLY A 41 -10.41 33.26 13.11
C GLY A 41 -9.92 34.38 12.17
N SER A 42 -8.97 35.23 12.56
CA SER A 42 -8.44 36.31 11.69
C SER A 42 -7.56 35.85 10.51
N GLY A 43 -7.27 34.51 10.37
CA GLY A 43 -6.46 33.99 9.28
C GLY A 43 -5.00 33.69 9.63
N LYS A 44 -4.56 33.84 10.91
CA LYS A 44 -3.16 33.70 11.35
C LYS A 44 -2.58 32.32 11.02
N THR A 45 -3.23 31.25 11.46
CA THR A 45 -2.82 29.85 11.17
C THR A 45 -2.86 29.56 9.67
N THR A 46 -3.84 30.11 8.93
CA THR A 46 -3.90 29.99 7.46
C THR A 46 -2.68 30.64 6.81
N MET A 47 -2.29 31.86 7.28
CA MET A 47 -1.09 32.54 6.77
C MET A 47 0.16 31.71 7.04
N LEU A 48 0.30 31.17 8.26
CA LEU A 48 1.43 30.32 8.63
C LEU A 48 1.50 29.07 7.75
N ASN A 49 0.34 28.43 7.48
CA ASN A 49 0.27 27.25 6.62
C ASN A 49 0.62 27.56 5.15
N VAL A 50 0.21 28.71 4.64
CA VAL A 50 0.58 29.17 3.30
C VAL A 50 2.08 29.44 3.22
N ILE A 51 2.65 30.17 4.18
CA ILE A 51 4.09 30.40 4.26
C ILE A 51 4.87 29.09 4.31
N GLY A 52 4.40 28.15 5.11
CA GLY A 52 5.05 26.85 5.28
C GLY A 52 4.80 25.85 4.14
N GLY A 53 4.01 26.20 3.14
CA GLY A 53 3.64 25.31 2.04
C GLY A 53 2.81 24.10 2.47
N LEU A 54 2.07 24.21 3.59
CA LEU A 54 1.10 23.19 4.05
C LEU A 54 -0.26 23.40 3.40
N ASP A 55 -0.57 24.62 2.96
CA ASP A 55 -1.75 24.98 2.21
C ASP A 55 -1.38 25.88 1.04
N HIS A 56 -2.18 25.85 -0.03
CA HIS A 56 -1.98 26.65 -1.22
C HIS A 56 -2.86 27.92 -1.17
N PHE A 57 -2.32 29.02 -1.66
CA PHE A 57 -3.09 30.26 -1.85
C PHE A 57 -3.88 30.20 -3.17
N ASP A 58 -4.99 30.96 -3.23
CA ASP A 58 -5.87 31.00 -4.43
C ASP A 58 -5.36 32.02 -5.45
N SER A 59 -4.81 33.14 -4.99
CA SER A 59 -4.20 34.18 -5.83
C SER A 59 -3.12 34.94 -5.06
N GLY A 60 -2.30 35.69 -5.77
CA GLY A 60 -1.14 36.37 -5.25
C GLY A 60 0.14 35.65 -5.62
N ASP A 61 1.23 35.89 -4.91
CA ASP A 61 2.52 35.24 -5.09
C ASP A 61 3.30 35.14 -3.77
N LEU A 62 3.87 33.99 -3.52
CA LEU A 62 4.81 33.78 -2.43
C LEU A 62 6.21 33.67 -3.02
N LEU A 63 7.10 34.60 -2.66
CA LEU A 63 8.49 34.60 -3.12
C LEU A 63 9.42 34.13 -2.01
N ILE A 64 10.29 33.19 -2.37
CA ILE A 64 11.33 32.64 -1.50
C ILE A 64 12.68 32.98 -2.14
N ASP A 65 13.47 33.82 -1.49
CA ASP A 65 14.70 34.39 -2.05
C ASP A 65 14.51 35.06 -3.43
N GLY A 66 13.36 35.68 -3.63
CA GLY A 66 12.98 36.32 -4.87
C GLY A 66 12.51 35.36 -5.98
N ILE A 67 12.39 34.07 -5.70
CA ILE A 67 11.85 33.06 -6.63
C ILE A 67 10.36 32.87 -6.34
N SER A 68 9.52 33.01 -7.38
CA SER A 68 8.08 32.76 -7.27
C SER A 68 7.78 31.29 -7.05
N THR A 69 6.82 31.01 -6.17
CA THR A 69 6.36 29.63 -5.91
C THR A 69 5.20 29.19 -6.80
N LYS A 70 4.74 30.05 -7.74
CA LYS A 70 3.61 29.71 -8.65
C LYS A 70 3.90 28.47 -9.50
N ASP A 71 5.16 28.28 -9.90
CA ASP A 71 5.58 27.16 -10.73
C ASP A 71 6.10 25.96 -9.91
N PHE A 72 6.01 26.02 -8.59
CA PHE A 72 6.45 24.94 -7.71
C PHE A 72 5.56 23.73 -7.90
N ARG A 73 6.19 22.56 -8.11
CA ARG A 73 5.55 21.24 -8.08
C ARG A 73 5.58 20.67 -6.67
N ASP A 74 4.82 19.64 -6.41
CA ASP A 74 4.79 18.96 -5.10
C ASP A 74 6.19 18.63 -4.57
N ARG A 75 7.10 18.24 -5.45
CA ARG A 75 8.49 17.94 -5.09
C ARG A 75 9.28 19.18 -4.61
N ASP A 76 8.99 20.33 -5.16
CA ASP A 76 9.66 21.59 -4.80
C ASP A 76 9.15 22.07 -3.44
N TRP A 77 7.84 21.91 -3.21
CA TRP A 77 7.22 22.12 -1.91
C TRP A 77 7.73 21.16 -0.84
N ASP A 78 7.93 19.88 -1.16
CA ASP A 78 8.52 18.90 -0.25
C ASP A 78 9.97 19.28 0.11
N ALA A 79 10.76 19.71 -0.88
CA ALA A 79 12.12 20.17 -0.64
C ALA A 79 12.15 21.42 0.23
N TYR A 80 11.26 22.39 0.00
CA TYR A 80 11.11 23.60 0.80
C TYR A 80 10.76 23.27 2.26
N ARG A 81 9.69 22.47 2.48
CA ARG A 81 9.28 22.06 3.83
C ARG A 81 10.36 21.32 4.59
N ASN A 82 11.05 20.40 3.94
CA ASN A 82 12.03 19.54 4.61
C ASN A 82 13.36 20.25 4.91
N ASN A 83 13.76 21.21 4.07
CA ASN A 83 15.09 21.82 4.18
C ASN A 83 15.08 23.21 4.77
N ARG A 84 13.97 23.97 4.61
CA ARG A 84 13.95 25.38 4.97
C ARG A 84 12.99 25.74 6.10
N ILE A 85 12.00 24.85 6.36
CA ILE A 85 10.95 25.14 7.34
C ILE A 85 11.06 24.23 8.55
N GLY A 86 11.00 24.82 9.75
CA GLY A 86 10.75 24.13 11.01
C GLY A 86 9.37 24.51 11.54
N PHE A 87 8.49 23.52 11.75
CA PHE A 87 7.15 23.75 12.30
C PHE A 87 7.06 23.42 13.78
N VAL A 88 6.54 24.35 14.57
CA VAL A 88 6.18 24.19 15.98
C VAL A 88 4.67 24.40 16.09
N PHE A 89 3.93 23.33 16.33
CA PHE A 89 2.47 23.34 16.39
C PHE A 89 1.95 23.55 17.82
N GLN A 90 0.77 24.12 17.96
CA GLN A 90 0.08 24.30 19.23
C GLN A 90 -0.16 22.97 19.99
N SER A 91 -0.52 21.92 19.28
CA SER A 91 -0.82 20.59 19.85
C SER A 91 0.40 19.67 19.89
N TYR A 92 1.62 20.20 19.82
CA TYR A 92 2.90 19.46 19.77
C TYR A 92 3.04 18.52 18.57
N ASN A 93 2.00 17.88 18.11
CA ASN A 93 1.95 16.89 17.02
C ASN A 93 3.03 15.80 17.15
N LEU A 94 3.21 15.30 18.38
CA LEU A 94 4.11 14.19 18.67
C LEU A 94 3.38 12.85 18.47
N ILE A 95 4.10 11.85 17.96
CA ILE A 95 3.59 10.49 17.76
C ILE A 95 3.58 9.78 19.12
N PRO A 96 2.38 9.44 19.69
CA PRO A 96 2.27 9.02 21.09
C PRO A 96 2.94 7.70 21.43
N HIS A 97 3.06 6.79 20.46
CA HIS A 97 3.63 5.46 20.65
C HIS A 97 5.13 5.39 20.41
N GLN A 98 5.73 6.48 19.92
CA GLN A 98 7.18 6.62 19.74
C GLN A 98 7.82 7.33 20.93
N THR A 99 9.11 7.06 21.16
CA THR A 99 9.91 7.82 22.10
C THR A 99 10.13 9.25 21.58
N ILE A 100 10.55 10.16 22.46
CA ILE A 100 10.86 11.53 22.02
C ILE A 100 12.06 11.57 21.08
N LEU A 101 13.04 10.68 21.27
CA LEU A 101 14.16 10.53 20.35
C LEU A 101 13.66 10.16 18.94
N GLU A 102 12.76 9.19 18.84
CA GLU A 102 12.19 8.76 17.58
C GLU A 102 11.32 9.82 16.92
N ASN A 103 10.60 10.63 17.71
CA ASN A 103 9.82 11.77 17.23
C ASN A 103 10.71 12.84 16.59
N VAL A 104 11.88 13.13 17.18
CA VAL A 104 12.83 14.09 16.63
C VAL A 104 13.58 13.50 15.44
N GLU A 105 14.00 12.25 15.51
CA GLU A 105 14.67 11.52 14.41
C GLU A 105 13.82 11.47 13.13
N LEU A 106 12.49 11.46 13.26
CA LEU A 106 11.57 11.36 12.13
C LEU A 106 11.77 12.50 11.11
N ALA A 107 12.06 13.71 11.56
CA ALA A 107 12.30 14.87 10.68
C ALA A 107 13.49 14.65 9.74
N LEU A 108 14.52 13.89 10.18
CA LEU A 108 15.69 13.56 9.35
C LEU A 108 15.46 12.35 8.43
N THR A 109 14.34 11.65 8.57
CA THR A 109 14.09 10.42 7.79
C THR A 109 13.99 10.69 6.29
N LEU A 110 13.51 11.88 5.93
CA LEU A 110 13.31 12.30 4.53
C LEU A 110 14.55 12.95 3.90
N THR A 111 15.60 13.21 4.69
CA THR A 111 16.80 13.91 4.21
C THR A 111 17.91 12.99 3.72
N GLY A 112 17.68 11.66 3.71
CA GLY A 112 18.65 10.66 3.25
C GLY A 112 19.83 10.41 4.22
N VAL A 113 19.78 10.98 5.43
CA VAL A 113 20.80 10.79 6.48
C VAL A 113 20.75 9.36 7.02
N GLY A 114 21.89 8.72 7.26
CA GLY A 114 22.00 7.37 7.78
C GLY A 114 21.42 7.23 9.19
N HIS A 115 20.94 6.04 9.57
CA HIS A 115 20.25 5.80 10.84
C HIS A 115 21.09 6.20 12.07
N ALA A 116 22.39 5.85 12.10
CA ALA A 116 23.25 6.18 13.23
C ALA A 116 23.42 7.69 13.42
N GLU A 117 23.65 8.41 12.32
CA GLU A 117 23.80 9.86 12.31
C GLU A 117 22.50 10.57 12.69
N ARG A 118 21.32 10.11 12.17
CA ARG A 118 20.03 10.66 12.57
C ARG A 118 19.81 10.56 14.08
N ARG A 119 20.13 9.39 14.64
CA ARG A 119 19.96 9.12 16.07
C ARG A 119 20.89 10.00 16.93
N GLN A 120 22.11 10.22 16.46
CA GLN A 120 23.06 11.09 17.13
C GLN A 120 22.60 12.55 17.10
N ARG A 121 22.23 13.08 15.92
CA ARG A 121 21.71 14.46 15.80
C ARG A 121 20.43 14.68 16.60
N ALA A 122 19.53 13.68 16.63
CA ALA A 122 18.31 13.76 17.41
C ALA A 122 18.58 13.83 18.92
N ARG A 123 19.61 13.12 19.39
CA ARG A 123 20.04 13.19 20.78
C ARG A 123 20.62 14.57 21.11
N GLU A 124 21.50 15.09 20.27
CA GLU A 124 22.09 16.42 20.42
C GLU A 124 21.01 17.52 20.43
N ALA A 125 20.02 17.42 19.54
CA ALA A 125 18.89 18.35 19.52
C ALA A 125 18.04 18.31 20.81
N LEU A 126 17.86 17.11 21.40
CA LEU A 126 17.17 16.97 22.68
C LEU A 126 17.99 17.45 23.86
N GLU A 127 19.31 17.29 23.82
CA GLU A 127 20.23 17.84 24.81
C GLU A 127 20.21 19.37 24.80
N ALA A 128 20.22 19.97 23.60
CA ALA A 128 20.14 21.43 23.43
C ALA A 128 18.88 22.06 24.04
N VAL A 129 17.76 21.31 24.09
CA VAL A 129 16.51 21.78 24.74
C VAL A 129 16.38 21.27 26.20
N GLY A 130 17.43 20.71 26.79
CA GLY A 130 17.46 20.23 28.17
C GLY A 130 16.67 18.93 28.42
N LEU A 131 16.58 18.05 27.43
CA LEU A 131 15.86 16.79 27.50
C LEU A 131 16.73 15.54 27.22
N GLY A 132 18.06 15.67 27.30
CA GLY A 132 19.01 14.59 27.02
C GLY A 132 18.81 13.33 27.87
N GLU A 133 18.42 13.48 29.14
CA GLU A 133 18.13 12.33 30.02
C GLU A 133 16.77 11.67 29.75
N HIS A 134 15.92 12.30 28.93
CA HIS A 134 14.54 11.87 28.70
C HIS A 134 14.33 11.17 27.34
N VAL A 135 15.38 10.96 26.56
CA VAL A 135 15.34 10.49 25.16
C VAL A 135 14.48 9.24 24.92
N ASN A 136 14.42 8.35 25.91
CA ASN A 136 13.66 7.08 25.81
C ASN A 136 12.21 7.20 26.32
N LYS A 137 11.80 8.35 26.88
CA LYS A 137 10.42 8.58 27.31
C LYS A 137 9.50 8.76 26.13
N ARG A 138 8.21 8.45 26.36
CA ARG A 138 7.12 8.74 25.41
C ARG A 138 6.44 10.06 25.73
N PRO A 139 5.75 10.69 24.78
CA PRO A 139 5.02 11.93 25.03
C PRO A 139 4.09 11.89 26.25
N SER A 140 3.40 10.77 26.48
CA SER A 140 2.51 10.58 27.65
C SER A 140 3.21 10.62 29.01
N GLN A 141 4.54 10.60 29.06
CA GLN A 141 5.36 10.62 30.26
C GLN A 141 6.01 11.99 30.50
N LEU A 142 5.62 13.01 29.72
CA LEU A 142 6.20 14.34 29.74
C LEU A 142 5.14 15.39 30.13
N SER A 143 5.61 16.50 30.72
CA SER A 143 4.79 17.69 30.90
C SER A 143 4.53 18.40 29.56
N GLY A 144 3.52 19.29 29.49
CA GLY A 144 3.21 20.08 28.32
C GLY A 144 4.44 20.85 27.79
N GLY A 145 5.18 21.52 28.68
CA GLY A 145 6.38 22.26 28.30
C GLY A 145 7.53 21.38 27.85
N GLN A 146 7.66 20.17 28.40
CA GLN A 146 8.63 19.21 27.90
C GLN A 146 8.25 18.74 26.48
N MET A 147 6.96 18.47 26.22
CA MET A 147 6.47 18.11 24.88
C MET A 147 6.70 19.23 23.88
N GLN A 148 6.50 20.50 24.29
CA GLN A 148 6.76 21.65 23.43
C GLN A 148 8.25 21.79 23.08
N ARG A 149 9.14 21.57 24.05
CA ARG A 149 10.59 21.57 23.79
C ARG A 149 11.00 20.44 22.85
N VAL A 150 10.37 19.26 22.93
CA VAL A 150 10.57 18.18 21.93
C VAL A 150 10.10 18.61 20.54
N ALA A 151 8.95 19.32 20.44
CA ALA A 151 8.45 19.83 19.16
C ALA A 151 9.40 20.87 18.55
N ILE A 152 9.99 21.74 19.39
CA ILE A 152 11.01 22.69 18.95
C ILE A 152 12.29 21.95 18.50
N ALA A 153 12.80 20.99 19.27
CA ALA A 153 13.97 20.20 18.87
C ALA A 153 13.73 19.49 17.52
N ARG A 154 12.54 18.94 17.30
CA ARG A 154 12.14 18.35 16.03
C ARG A 154 12.10 19.38 14.89
N ALA A 155 11.63 20.59 15.15
CA ALA A 155 11.60 21.66 14.16
C ALA A 155 13.00 22.11 13.74
N LEU A 156 13.97 22.11 14.67
CA LEU A 156 15.32 22.64 14.47
C LEU A 156 16.33 21.62 13.91
N ILE A 157 16.05 20.31 13.99
CA ILE A 157 17.05 19.26 13.68
C ILE A 157 17.55 19.27 12.21
N ASN A 158 16.73 19.78 11.28
CA ASN A 158 17.10 19.94 9.87
C ASN A 158 17.86 21.24 9.59
N ASP A 159 18.17 22.03 10.60
CA ASP A 159 18.78 23.35 10.51
C ASP A 159 17.99 24.28 9.55
N PRO A 160 16.68 24.52 9.81
CA PRO A 160 15.83 25.33 8.94
C PRO A 160 16.22 26.80 8.99
N GLU A 161 15.97 27.52 7.91
CA GLU A 161 16.16 28.98 7.83
C GLU A 161 14.98 29.73 8.45
N ILE A 162 13.79 29.12 8.45
CA ILE A 162 12.54 29.71 8.90
C ILE A 162 11.90 28.77 9.92
N VAL A 163 11.52 29.29 11.07
CA VAL A 163 10.75 28.58 12.10
C VAL A 163 9.37 29.21 12.21
N LEU A 164 8.35 28.38 11.97
CA LEU A 164 6.95 28.76 12.05
C LEU A 164 6.35 28.19 13.34
N ALA A 165 5.90 29.06 14.23
CA ALA A 165 5.36 28.69 15.53
C ALA A 165 3.89 29.08 15.65
N ASP A 166 2.99 28.11 15.66
CA ASP A 166 1.55 28.32 15.82
C ASP A 166 1.17 28.18 17.31
N GLU A 167 0.90 29.31 17.97
CA GLU A 167 0.52 29.38 19.40
C GLU A 167 1.42 28.51 20.32
N PRO A 168 2.74 28.69 20.30
CA PRO A 168 3.69 27.79 20.96
C PRO A 168 3.55 27.72 22.48
N THR A 169 2.83 28.67 23.10
CA THR A 169 2.61 28.76 24.54
C THR A 169 1.15 28.55 24.94
N GLY A 170 0.23 28.33 23.99
CA GLY A 170 -1.22 28.32 24.23
C GLY A 170 -1.74 27.25 25.21
N ALA A 171 -0.98 26.18 25.41
CA ALA A 171 -1.33 25.07 26.30
C ALA A 171 -0.39 24.95 27.52
N LEU A 172 0.39 26.02 27.84
CA LEU A 172 1.42 26.00 28.86
C LEU A 172 1.10 26.94 30.02
N ASP A 173 1.63 26.62 31.19
CA ASP A 173 1.66 27.55 32.33
C ASP A 173 2.65 28.71 32.07
N SER A 174 2.53 29.77 32.88
CA SER A 174 3.32 31.01 32.72
C SER A 174 4.82 30.79 32.76
N THR A 175 5.30 29.95 33.70
CA THR A 175 6.74 29.70 33.89
C THR A 175 7.30 28.93 32.69
N THR A 176 6.60 27.91 32.23
CA THR A 176 7.00 27.13 31.08
C THR A 176 6.90 27.90 29.77
N SER A 177 5.92 28.81 29.66
CA SER A 177 5.78 29.71 28.51
C SER A 177 7.02 30.62 28.36
N VAL A 178 7.54 31.16 29.43
CA VAL A 178 8.78 31.96 29.43
C VAL A 178 9.95 31.13 28.91
N GLN A 179 10.13 29.91 29.40
CA GLN A 179 11.23 29.03 28.95
C GLN A 179 11.15 28.72 27.44
N VAL A 180 9.94 28.47 26.91
CA VAL A 180 9.72 28.23 25.48
C VAL A 180 10.01 29.49 24.67
N MET A 181 9.59 30.67 25.16
CA MET A 181 9.82 31.92 24.48
C MET A 181 11.30 32.33 24.49
N ASP A 182 12.03 32.09 25.58
CA ASP A 182 13.48 32.30 25.65
C ASP A 182 14.22 31.44 24.61
N LEU A 183 13.81 30.16 24.46
CA LEU A 183 14.37 29.26 23.45
C LEU A 183 14.07 29.76 22.02
N LEU A 184 12.86 30.22 21.72
CA LEU A 184 12.50 30.75 20.40
C LEU A 184 13.25 32.06 20.11
N LYS A 185 13.48 32.92 21.14
CA LYS A 185 14.27 34.14 21.02
C LYS A 185 15.73 33.84 20.71
N GLU A 186 16.31 32.79 21.31
CA GLU A 186 17.66 32.35 20.99
C GLU A 186 17.75 31.86 19.54
N VAL A 187 16.79 31.08 19.09
CA VAL A 187 16.67 30.59 17.70
C VAL A 187 16.57 31.75 16.71
N ALA A 188 15.87 32.83 17.06
CA ALA A 188 15.68 33.99 16.18
C ALA A 188 16.96 34.85 15.96
N ARG A 189 18.05 34.57 16.68
CA ARG A 189 19.33 35.28 16.45
C ARG A 189 19.92 34.99 15.08
N ASP A 190 19.75 33.76 14.60
CA ASP A 190 20.40 33.27 13.38
C ASP A 190 19.42 32.93 12.26
N ARG A 191 18.11 32.99 12.52
CA ARG A 191 17.07 32.58 11.57
C ARG A 191 15.78 33.39 11.76
N LEU A 192 14.91 33.34 10.74
CA LEU A 192 13.60 33.93 10.80
C LEU A 192 12.66 33.09 11.67
N VAL A 193 12.09 33.69 12.73
CA VAL A 193 11.02 33.06 13.53
C VAL A 193 9.71 33.83 13.30
N ILE A 194 8.69 33.19 12.82
CA ILE A 194 7.35 33.72 12.66
C ILE A 194 6.43 33.03 13.66
N MET A 195 5.99 33.72 14.66
CA MET A 195 5.10 33.22 15.70
C MET A 195 3.71 33.81 15.53
N VAL A 196 2.71 32.96 15.58
CA VAL A 196 1.32 33.36 15.71
C VAL A 196 0.90 33.18 17.16
N THR A 197 0.29 34.20 17.73
CA THR A 197 -0.22 34.15 19.10
C THR A 197 -1.43 35.05 19.29
N HIS A 198 -2.25 34.74 20.26
CA HIS A 198 -3.30 35.62 20.76
C HIS A 198 -2.91 36.33 22.08
N ASN A 199 -1.67 36.09 22.59
CA ASN A 199 -1.15 36.71 23.80
C ASN A 199 -0.26 37.92 23.43
N PRO A 200 -0.75 39.15 23.58
CA PRO A 200 0.01 40.35 23.22
C PRO A 200 1.20 40.58 24.16
N GLU A 201 1.08 40.23 25.45
CA GLU A 201 2.16 40.47 26.42
C GLU A 201 3.43 39.73 26.03
N LEU A 202 3.33 38.45 25.71
CA LEU A 202 4.46 37.64 25.24
C LEU A 202 4.99 38.14 23.88
N ALA A 203 4.11 38.55 22.99
CA ALA A 203 4.53 39.12 21.71
C ALA A 203 5.37 40.39 21.88
N TYR A 204 4.90 41.34 22.66
CA TYR A 204 5.65 42.63 22.94
C TYR A 204 6.95 42.42 23.70
N GLN A 205 7.02 41.37 24.54
CA GLN A 205 8.24 41.10 25.33
C GLN A 205 9.34 40.44 24.50
N TYR A 206 8.99 39.58 23.52
CA TYR A 206 9.95 38.70 22.86
C TYR A 206 10.19 39.02 21.38
N ALA A 207 9.16 39.45 20.66
CA ALA A 207 9.28 39.74 19.23
C ALA A 207 10.00 41.05 18.95
N THR A 208 10.75 41.08 17.85
CA THR A 208 11.39 42.31 17.35
C THR A 208 10.45 43.11 16.45
N ARG A 209 9.42 42.46 15.90
CA ARG A 209 8.40 43.04 15.03
C ARG A 209 7.05 42.43 15.30
N ILE A 210 6.01 43.27 15.29
CA ILE A 210 4.65 42.86 15.53
C ILE A 210 3.79 43.22 14.31
N VAL A 211 3.07 42.23 13.79
CA VAL A 211 2.15 42.40 12.69
C VAL A 211 0.74 42.06 13.18
N ASN A 212 -0.19 43.00 13.06
CA ASN A 212 -1.59 42.77 13.43
C ASN A 212 -2.41 42.32 12.24
N LEU A 213 -3.10 41.20 12.42
CA LEU A 213 -3.98 40.60 11.40
C LEU A 213 -5.42 40.55 11.89
N ALA A 214 -6.33 41.19 11.14
CA ALA A 214 -7.77 41.14 11.41
C ALA A 214 -8.55 40.91 10.11
N ASP A 215 -9.54 40.04 10.14
CA ASP A 215 -10.40 39.68 9.00
C ASP A 215 -9.63 39.38 7.70
N GLY A 216 -8.51 38.65 7.86
CA GLY A 216 -7.64 38.26 6.76
C GLY A 216 -6.80 39.38 6.15
N LYS A 217 -6.71 40.55 6.79
CA LYS A 217 -5.91 41.67 6.33
C LYS A 217 -4.90 42.11 7.39
N ILE A 218 -3.76 42.61 6.94
CA ILE A 218 -2.80 43.30 7.82
C ILE A 218 -3.38 44.67 8.15
N THR A 219 -3.54 44.93 9.43
CA THR A 219 -4.06 46.20 9.96
C THR A 219 -2.97 47.11 10.46
N ASP A 220 -1.87 46.55 10.94
CA ASP A 220 -0.74 47.30 11.45
C ASP A 220 0.54 46.47 11.38
N ASP A 221 1.68 47.15 11.23
CA ASP A 221 3.01 46.55 11.17
C ASP A 221 4.01 47.47 11.82
N SER A 222 4.57 47.06 12.93
CA SER A 222 5.44 47.92 13.79
C SER A 222 6.78 48.32 13.16
N ASP A 223 7.26 47.54 12.18
CA ASP A 223 8.54 47.77 11.49
C ASP A 223 8.49 47.19 10.08
N SER A 224 7.69 47.82 9.20
CA SER A 224 7.50 47.38 7.82
C SER A 224 8.82 47.35 7.06
N PHE A 225 9.00 46.28 6.30
CA PHE A 225 10.21 46.00 5.53
C PHE A 225 9.92 46.06 4.03
N ASP A 226 10.64 46.91 3.30
CA ASP A 226 10.56 46.97 1.84
C ASP A 226 11.70 46.17 1.21
N VAL A 227 11.33 45.19 0.35
CA VAL A 227 12.26 44.31 -0.38
C VAL A 227 13.19 45.07 -1.32
N ALA A 228 12.79 46.27 -1.78
CA ALA A 228 13.59 47.08 -2.70
C ALA A 228 14.94 47.51 -2.09
N GLU A 229 15.04 47.58 -0.75
CA GLU A 229 16.25 47.96 0.00
C GLU A 229 17.16 46.75 0.32
N ALA A 230 16.71 45.51 0.10
CA ALA A 230 17.45 44.33 0.52
C ALA A 230 18.46 43.87 -0.53
N THR A 231 19.69 43.63 -0.10
CA THR A 231 20.72 42.99 -0.93
C THR A 231 20.30 41.53 -1.17
N ARG A 232 20.04 41.16 -2.43
CA ARG A 232 19.72 39.78 -2.81
C ARG A 232 20.83 38.81 -2.38
N ARG A 233 20.55 37.93 -1.45
CA ARG A 233 21.43 36.77 -1.16
C ARG A 233 21.23 35.71 -2.25
N GLU A 234 22.34 35.04 -2.61
CA GLU A 234 22.26 33.89 -3.49
C GLU A 234 21.45 32.75 -2.81
N ALA A 235 20.51 32.18 -3.55
CA ALA A 235 19.70 31.07 -3.07
C ALA A 235 20.57 29.85 -2.72
N LYS A 236 20.50 29.36 -1.50
CA LYS A 236 21.21 28.14 -1.09
C LYS A 236 20.67 26.94 -1.87
N PRO A 237 21.55 26.04 -2.35
CA PRO A 237 21.12 24.86 -3.08
C PRO A 237 20.27 23.96 -2.18
N THR A 238 19.05 23.65 -2.62
CA THR A 238 18.15 22.75 -1.91
C THR A 238 18.68 21.31 -1.96
N ARG A 239 18.81 20.67 -0.82
CA ARG A 239 19.17 19.24 -0.74
C ARG A 239 18.02 18.39 -1.30
N LYS A 240 18.36 17.40 -2.13
CA LYS A 240 17.35 16.46 -2.64
C LYS A 240 16.78 15.63 -1.51
N THR A 241 15.46 15.62 -1.38
CA THR A 241 14.75 14.75 -0.45
C THR A 241 14.64 13.35 -1.03
N SER A 242 15.15 12.35 -0.33
CA SER A 242 14.99 10.95 -0.73
C SER A 242 14.96 10.05 0.50
N MET A 243 14.00 9.13 0.53
CA MET A 243 13.90 8.11 1.59
C MET A 243 14.30 6.75 1.01
N SER A 244 15.16 6.01 1.72
CA SER A 244 15.50 4.64 1.35
C SER A 244 14.27 3.74 1.42
N PHE A 245 14.10 2.84 0.44
CA PHE A 245 13.01 1.85 0.42
C PHE A 245 12.94 1.03 1.72
N MET A 246 14.10 0.62 2.27
CA MET A 246 14.16 -0.11 3.54
C MET A 246 13.67 0.72 4.72
N THR A 247 13.92 2.02 4.72
CA THR A 247 13.40 2.94 5.76
C THR A 247 11.88 3.07 5.65
N ALA A 248 11.35 3.20 4.43
CA ALA A 248 9.90 3.25 4.18
C ALA A 248 9.20 1.96 4.62
N LEU A 249 9.78 0.81 4.28
CA LEU A 249 9.26 -0.50 4.69
C LEU A 249 9.28 -0.67 6.21
N GLY A 250 10.37 -0.27 6.87
CA GLY A 250 10.50 -0.30 8.33
C GLY A 250 9.47 0.58 9.05
N LEU A 251 9.23 1.80 8.56
CA LEU A 251 8.19 2.69 9.09
C LEU A 251 6.78 2.12 8.91
N SER A 252 6.50 1.55 7.73
CA SER A 252 5.21 0.92 7.44
C SER A 252 4.97 -0.30 8.35
N ALA A 253 5.95 -1.18 8.49
CA ALA A 253 5.87 -2.34 9.38
C ALA A 253 5.64 -1.92 10.83
N ARG A 254 6.34 -0.88 11.30
CA ARG A 254 6.19 -0.34 12.65
C ARG A 254 4.81 0.26 12.89
N ASN A 255 4.25 0.97 11.92
CA ASN A 255 2.88 1.49 11.98
C ASN A 255 1.85 0.36 12.06
N LEU A 256 2.02 -0.72 11.29
CA LEU A 256 1.16 -1.90 11.37
C LEU A 256 1.22 -2.57 12.75
N MET A 257 2.41 -2.59 13.38
CA MET A 257 2.63 -3.18 14.70
C MET A 257 2.05 -2.33 15.85
N THR A 258 1.67 -1.09 15.64
CA THR A 258 1.07 -0.24 16.69
C THR A 258 -0.32 -0.73 17.12
N LYS A 259 -1.09 -1.28 16.19
CA LYS A 259 -2.44 -1.84 16.42
C LYS A 259 -2.46 -3.35 16.19
N LYS A 260 -1.60 -4.08 16.91
CA LYS A 260 -1.36 -5.53 16.73
C LYS A 260 -2.64 -6.36 16.60
N GLY A 261 -3.64 -6.12 17.46
CA GLY A 261 -4.91 -6.86 17.42
C GLY A 261 -5.68 -6.65 16.11
N ARG A 262 -5.82 -5.40 15.66
CA ARG A 262 -6.52 -5.09 14.39
C ARG A 262 -5.77 -5.67 13.19
N THR A 263 -4.46 -5.51 13.16
CA THR A 263 -3.61 -6.03 12.08
C THR A 263 -3.68 -7.56 12.02
N ALA A 264 -3.61 -8.24 13.18
CA ALA A 264 -3.77 -9.69 13.24
C ALA A 264 -5.14 -10.17 12.78
N MET A 265 -6.23 -9.50 13.20
CA MET A 265 -7.59 -9.84 12.75
C MET A 265 -7.77 -9.65 11.24
N THR A 266 -7.26 -8.54 10.69
CA THR A 266 -7.34 -8.27 9.24
C THR A 266 -6.52 -9.29 8.44
N ALA A 267 -5.31 -9.62 8.90
CA ALA A 267 -4.47 -10.64 8.28
C ALA A 267 -5.12 -12.03 8.35
N PHE A 268 -5.70 -12.39 9.50
CA PHE A 268 -6.43 -13.66 9.68
C PHE A 268 -7.66 -13.74 8.76
N ALA A 269 -8.48 -12.69 8.71
CA ALA A 269 -9.64 -12.63 7.82
C ALA A 269 -9.24 -12.77 6.33
N GLY A 270 -8.16 -12.11 5.91
CA GLY A 270 -7.62 -12.24 4.54
C GLY A 270 -7.04 -13.63 4.25
N SER A 271 -6.43 -14.29 5.24
CA SER A 271 -5.83 -15.62 5.08
C SER A 271 -6.85 -16.75 4.96
N ILE A 272 -8.08 -16.60 5.51
CA ILE A 272 -9.14 -17.61 5.43
C ILE A 272 -9.45 -17.98 3.98
N GLY A 273 -9.57 -16.99 3.09
CA GLY A 273 -9.81 -17.23 1.66
C GLY A 273 -8.67 -18.02 0.99
N ILE A 274 -7.43 -17.66 1.29
CA ILE A 274 -6.25 -18.35 0.75
C ILE A 274 -6.15 -19.79 1.27
N ILE A 275 -6.39 -19.98 2.57
CA ILE A 275 -6.39 -21.30 3.21
C ILE A 275 -7.51 -22.16 2.61
N GLY A 276 -8.71 -21.60 2.39
CA GLY A 276 -9.82 -22.31 1.76
C GLY A 276 -9.50 -22.80 0.35
N ILE A 277 -8.93 -21.93 -0.48
CA ILE A 277 -8.51 -22.31 -1.85
C ILE A 277 -7.40 -23.35 -1.80
N ALA A 278 -6.40 -23.18 -0.95
CA ALA A 278 -5.30 -24.13 -0.81
C ALA A 278 -5.80 -25.51 -0.34
N ALA A 279 -6.73 -25.54 0.61
CA ALA A 279 -7.34 -26.80 1.08
C ALA A 279 -8.13 -27.51 -0.02
N ILE A 280 -8.90 -26.78 -0.82
CA ILE A 280 -9.65 -27.35 -1.96
C ILE A 280 -8.69 -27.93 -3.00
N LEU A 281 -7.63 -27.20 -3.35
CA LEU A 281 -6.63 -27.66 -4.31
C LEU A 281 -5.86 -28.89 -3.80
N ALA A 282 -5.49 -28.87 -2.51
CA ALA A 282 -4.81 -30.02 -1.89
C ALA A 282 -5.71 -31.27 -1.84
N LEU A 283 -6.99 -31.08 -1.50
CA LEU A 283 -7.97 -32.17 -1.50
C LEU A 283 -8.20 -32.73 -2.92
N SER A 284 -8.38 -31.83 -3.90
CA SER A 284 -8.55 -32.23 -5.32
C SER A 284 -7.35 -33.04 -5.82
N ASN A 285 -6.15 -32.57 -5.53
CA ASN A 285 -4.92 -33.29 -5.94
C ASN A 285 -4.76 -34.62 -5.20
N GLY A 286 -5.11 -34.66 -3.91
CA GLY A 286 -5.12 -35.88 -3.12
C GLY A 286 -6.11 -36.91 -3.64
N VAL A 287 -7.34 -36.50 -3.98
CA VAL A 287 -8.37 -37.38 -4.55
C VAL A 287 -7.94 -37.88 -5.91
N ASN A 288 -7.41 -37.05 -6.80
CA ASN A 288 -6.93 -37.46 -8.11
C ASN A 288 -5.79 -38.50 -8.02
N ASN A 289 -4.85 -38.30 -7.11
CA ASN A 289 -3.76 -39.24 -6.87
C ASN A 289 -4.29 -40.57 -6.29
N TYR A 290 -5.28 -40.50 -5.40
CA TYR A 290 -5.92 -41.69 -4.85
C TYR A 290 -6.68 -42.50 -5.94
N ILE A 291 -7.45 -41.80 -6.79
CA ILE A 291 -8.17 -42.42 -7.91
C ILE A 291 -7.17 -43.11 -8.84
N LYS A 292 -6.10 -42.42 -9.26
CA LYS A 292 -5.06 -43.02 -10.11
C LYS A 292 -4.47 -44.27 -9.49
N LYS A 293 -4.16 -44.24 -8.18
CA LYS A 293 -3.62 -45.41 -7.49
C LYS A 293 -4.61 -46.57 -7.44
N VAL A 294 -5.88 -46.29 -7.14
CA VAL A 294 -6.93 -47.34 -7.16
C VAL A 294 -7.12 -47.88 -8.56
N GLU A 295 -7.07 -47.05 -9.60
CA GLU A 295 -7.16 -47.45 -11.00
C GLU A 295 -5.97 -48.35 -11.39
N GLU A 296 -4.75 -47.97 -11.06
CA GLU A 296 -3.55 -48.78 -11.27
C GLU A 296 -3.62 -50.13 -10.52
N ASP A 297 -3.99 -50.10 -9.23
CA ASP A 297 -4.14 -51.32 -8.43
C ASP A 297 -5.26 -52.24 -8.96
N THR A 298 -6.36 -51.66 -9.48
CA THR A 298 -7.48 -52.40 -10.02
C THR A 298 -7.12 -53.00 -11.38
N LEU A 299 -6.55 -52.19 -12.29
CA LEU A 299 -6.15 -52.67 -13.62
C LEU A 299 -5.06 -53.74 -13.52
N SER A 300 -4.15 -53.64 -12.56
CA SER A 300 -3.14 -54.69 -12.33
C SER A 300 -3.72 -55.99 -11.78
N SER A 301 -4.93 -55.94 -11.20
CA SER A 301 -5.60 -57.10 -10.60
C SER A 301 -6.52 -57.84 -11.59
N TYR A 302 -6.91 -57.22 -12.70
CA TYR A 302 -7.70 -57.87 -13.74
C TYR A 302 -6.80 -58.45 -14.83
N PRO A 303 -6.84 -59.79 -15.07
CA PRO A 303 -6.05 -60.40 -16.12
C PRO A 303 -6.56 -59.98 -17.49
N LEU A 304 -5.65 -59.55 -18.36
CA LEU A 304 -5.95 -59.38 -19.77
C LEU A 304 -6.17 -60.76 -20.40
N THR A 305 -7.38 -61.04 -20.88
CA THR A 305 -7.71 -62.29 -21.49
C THR A 305 -7.79 -62.16 -23.02
N ILE A 306 -6.93 -62.90 -23.72
CA ILE A 306 -6.95 -62.95 -25.18
C ILE A 306 -7.51 -64.32 -25.59
N SER A 307 -8.64 -64.27 -26.26
CA SER A 307 -9.32 -65.51 -26.72
C SER A 307 -9.12 -65.76 -28.22
N LYS A 308 -9.21 -67.04 -28.63
CA LYS A 308 -9.10 -67.44 -30.02
C LYS A 308 -10.23 -66.86 -30.91
N GLN A 309 -11.39 -66.63 -30.34
CA GLN A 309 -12.53 -66.01 -31.00
C GLN A 309 -12.89 -64.71 -30.27
N ASP A 310 -12.91 -63.63 -30.98
CA ASP A 310 -13.32 -62.36 -30.44
C ASP A 310 -14.61 -61.91 -31.13
N TYR A 311 -15.52 -61.37 -30.31
CA TYR A 311 -16.77 -60.82 -30.79
C TYR A 311 -16.64 -59.26 -30.67
N ASP A 312 -16.73 -58.60 -31.81
CA ASP A 312 -16.73 -57.15 -31.83
C ASP A 312 -18.06 -56.59 -31.28
N LEU A 313 -18.09 -56.37 -29.97
CA LEU A 313 -19.25 -55.78 -29.28
C LEU A 313 -19.47 -54.31 -29.65
N SER A 314 -18.49 -53.63 -30.24
CA SER A 314 -18.60 -52.21 -30.60
C SER A 314 -19.62 -52.02 -31.74
N SER A 315 -19.75 -52.99 -32.61
CA SER A 315 -20.77 -53.00 -33.67
C SER A 315 -22.21 -53.25 -33.14
N MET A 316 -22.31 -53.76 -31.90
CA MET A 316 -23.60 -54.05 -31.24
C MET A 316 -24.13 -52.89 -30.41
N MET A 317 -23.25 -51.99 -29.92
CA MET A 317 -23.62 -50.81 -29.15
C MET A 317 -23.89 -49.58 -30.04
N GLY A 318 -24.36 -49.82 -31.28
CA GLY A 318 -24.96 -48.87 -32.19
C GLY A 318 -24.17 -47.56 -32.31
N GLY A 319 -23.39 -47.47 -33.35
CA GLY A 319 -22.74 -46.24 -33.72
C GLY A 319 -23.70 -45.06 -33.73
N GLN A 320 -23.55 -44.21 -32.77
CA GLN A 320 -23.94 -42.81 -32.88
C GLN A 320 -22.63 -42.05 -33.00
N GLU A 321 -22.13 -42.02 -34.25
CA GLU A 321 -21.09 -41.07 -34.61
C GLU A 321 -21.64 -39.67 -34.33
N ALA A 322 -21.11 -39.04 -33.28
CA ALA A 322 -21.22 -37.60 -33.15
C ALA A 322 -20.29 -37.00 -34.20
N ALA A 323 -20.85 -36.46 -35.23
CA ALA A 323 -20.15 -35.55 -36.13
C ALA A 323 -19.69 -34.35 -35.32
N GLU A 324 -18.38 -34.11 -35.24
CA GLU A 324 -17.78 -32.89 -34.85
C GLU A 324 -18.14 -31.84 -35.91
N ASP A 325 -18.97 -30.88 -35.54
CA ASP A 325 -19.19 -29.65 -36.31
C ASP A 325 -18.60 -28.48 -35.52
N ASP A 326 -17.56 -27.93 -36.08
CA ASP A 326 -16.95 -26.67 -35.70
C ASP A 326 -17.93 -25.53 -36.05
N GLY A 327 -18.21 -24.64 -35.11
CA GLY A 327 -18.88 -23.38 -35.49
C GLY A 327 -19.53 -22.60 -34.36
N GLU A 328 -18.95 -21.50 -34.14
CA GLU A 328 -19.23 -20.33 -33.31
C GLU A 328 -20.69 -19.91 -33.11
N ASP A 329 -20.90 -19.34 -31.92
CA ASP A 329 -21.73 -18.18 -31.52
C ASP A 329 -23.25 -18.17 -31.76
N ALA A 330 -23.89 -17.88 -30.65
CA ALA A 330 -24.90 -16.84 -30.41
C ALA A 330 -26.19 -17.29 -29.70
N SER A 331 -26.29 -16.73 -28.54
CA SER A 331 -27.47 -16.27 -27.77
C SER A 331 -28.88 -16.48 -28.36
N GLY A 332 -29.78 -16.88 -27.46
CA GLY A 332 -31.19 -16.48 -27.59
C GLY A 332 -32.21 -17.49 -27.13
N ALA A 333 -32.97 -17.09 -26.17
CA ALA A 333 -34.03 -17.77 -25.47
C ALA A 333 -35.24 -18.14 -26.35
N SER A 334 -35.96 -19.07 -25.82
CA SER A 334 -37.41 -19.19 -25.65
C SER A 334 -38.07 -20.43 -26.27
N ASP A 335 -38.73 -21.11 -25.33
CA ASP A 335 -39.99 -21.85 -25.42
C ASP A 335 -40.59 -22.16 -26.81
N ASP A 336 -40.83 -23.39 -27.16
CA ASP A 336 -42.17 -23.95 -27.13
C ASP A 336 -42.20 -25.45 -27.56
N ALA A 337 -42.97 -26.20 -26.86
CA ALA A 337 -43.24 -27.58 -27.13
C ALA A 337 -44.18 -27.73 -28.35
N SER A 338 -43.82 -28.56 -29.31
CA SER A 338 -44.87 -29.36 -29.98
C SER A 338 -44.27 -30.52 -30.77
N ASP A 339 -44.68 -31.64 -30.32
CA ASP A 339 -44.81 -32.98 -30.89
C ASP A 339 -44.96 -33.00 -32.41
N SER A 340 -44.04 -33.63 -33.13
CA SER A 340 -44.31 -34.20 -34.45
C SER A 340 -43.48 -35.44 -34.70
N VAL A 341 -44.05 -36.58 -34.32
CA VAL A 341 -43.61 -37.89 -34.72
C VAL A 341 -43.75 -38.04 -36.25
N LYS A 342 -42.66 -37.96 -36.97
CA LYS A 342 -42.63 -38.37 -38.37
C LYS A 342 -42.65 -39.89 -38.41
N LYS A 343 -43.84 -40.44 -38.77
CA LYS A 343 -44.00 -41.81 -39.19
C LYS A 343 -43.24 -42.06 -40.51
N THR A 344 -42.12 -42.80 -40.46
CA THR A 344 -41.51 -43.36 -41.69
C THR A 344 -41.98 -44.77 -41.90
N ASP A 345 -42.66 -45.00 -42.97
CA ASP A 345 -43.26 -46.27 -43.42
C ASP A 345 -42.18 -47.17 -44.06
N LYS A 346 -41.04 -47.36 -43.39
CA LYS A 346 -39.98 -48.27 -43.83
C LYS A 346 -39.70 -49.30 -42.75
N ILE A 347 -40.03 -50.57 -43.05
CA ILE A 347 -39.62 -51.71 -42.26
C ILE A 347 -38.11 -51.91 -42.50
N SER A 348 -37.29 -51.55 -41.49
CA SER A 348 -35.89 -51.90 -41.51
C SER A 348 -35.66 -53.30 -40.95
N VAL A 349 -35.09 -54.14 -41.74
CA VAL A 349 -34.67 -55.46 -41.30
C VAL A 349 -33.50 -55.36 -40.38
N VAL A 350 -33.64 -55.79 -39.15
CA VAL A 350 -32.53 -55.77 -38.16
C VAL A 350 -31.56 -56.90 -38.54
N THR A 351 -30.52 -56.56 -39.21
CA THR A 351 -29.43 -57.50 -39.59
C THR A 351 -28.40 -57.67 -38.47
N ALA A 352 -28.59 -57.11 -37.33
CA ALA A 352 -27.60 -57.07 -36.21
C ALA A 352 -27.09 -58.47 -35.82
N VAL A 353 -27.95 -59.51 -35.87
CA VAL A 353 -27.53 -60.86 -35.53
C VAL A 353 -26.70 -61.51 -36.68
N LYS A 354 -27.00 -61.16 -37.93
CA LYS A 354 -26.22 -61.65 -39.09
C LYS A 354 -24.85 -60.97 -39.15
N ASP A 355 -24.79 -59.71 -38.84
CA ASP A 355 -23.58 -58.95 -38.83
C ASP A 355 -22.65 -59.34 -37.66
N MET A 356 -23.23 -59.75 -36.53
CA MET A 356 -22.51 -60.29 -35.37
C MET A 356 -21.79 -61.59 -35.72
N PHE A 357 -22.44 -62.50 -36.44
CA PHE A 357 -21.81 -63.73 -36.88
C PHE A 357 -20.81 -63.55 -38.05
N ALA A 358 -20.95 -62.49 -38.82
CA ALA A 358 -20.03 -62.13 -39.89
C ALA A 358 -18.73 -61.43 -39.36
N SER A 359 -18.78 -60.92 -38.19
CA SER A 359 -17.64 -60.17 -37.56
C SER A 359 -16.76 -61.05 -36.66
N VAL A 360 -17.01 -62.32 -36.57
CA VAL A 360 -16.15 -63.22 -35.78
C VAL A 360 -14.78 -63.32 -36.43
N LYS A 361 -13.80 -62.65 -35.84
CA LYS A 361 -12.40 -62.81 -36.24
C LYS A 361 -11.74 -63.85 -35.36
N SER A 362 -10.97 -64.73 -35.99
CA SER A 362 -10.16 -65.72 -35.26
C SER A 362 -8.73 -65.17 -35.10
N ASN A 363 -8.26 -65.10 -33.89
CA ASN A 363 -6.90 -64.74 -33.59
C ASN A 363 -5.96 -65.94 -33.81
N ASP A 364 -4.81 -65.71 -34.43
CA ASP A 364 -3.77 -66.71 -34.55
C ASP A 364 -2.99 -66.85 -33.22
N MET A 365 -3.57 -67.65 -32.33
CA MET A 365 -3.02 -67.93 -31.02
C MET A 365 -1.72 -68.74 -31.07
N THR A 366 -1.43 -69.42 -32.17
CA THR A 366 -0.21 -70.23 -32.32
C THR A 366 1.01 -69.28 -32.55
N SER A 367 0.87 -68.41 -33.52
CA SER A 367 1.92 -67.41 -33.78
C SER A 367 2.07 -66.46 -32.61
N PHE A 368 0.97 -66.06 -31.96
CA PHE A 368 1.01 -65.16 -30.77
C PHE A 368 1.72 -65.84 -29.59
N LYS A 369 1.48 -67.13 -29.34
CA LYS A 369 2.18 -67.89 -28.32
C LYS A 369 3.68 -67.97 -28.62
N ALA A 370 4.05 -68.32 -29.87
CA ALA A 370 5.45 -68.40 -30.28
C ALA A 370 6.18 -67.04 -30.09
N TRP A 371 5.49 -65.93 -30.37
CA TRP A 371 6.03 -64.60 -30.15
C TRP A 371 6.20 -64.25 -28.64
N LEU A 372 5.25 -64.65 -27.77
CA LEU A 372 5.36 -64.53 -26.34
C LEU A 372 6.48 -65.39 -25.75
N ASP A 373 6.64 -66.63 -26.23
CA ASP A 373 7.68 -67.55 -25.77
C ASP A 373 9.10 -67.06 -26.20
N ASP A 374 9.20 -66.21 -27.25
CA ASP A 374 10.43 -65.57 -27.73
C ASP A 374 10.71 -64.19 -27.04
N GLY A 375 9.97 -63.89 -25.96
CA GLY A 375 10.16 -62.70 -25.13
C GLY A 375 9.25 -61.53 -25.46
N GLY A 376 8.35 -61.60 -26.43
CA GLY A 376 7.25 -60.67 -26.73
C GLY A 376 7.65 -59.21 -26.78
N ASP A 377 8.82 -58.86 -27.37
CA ASP A 377 9.39 -57.50 -27.39
C ASP A 377 9.53 -56.83 -25.99
N GLY A 378 9.71 -57.67 -24.96
CA GLY A 378 9.89 -57.22 -23.58
C GLY A 378 8.62 -57.13 -22.73
N ILE A 379 7.50 -57.64 -23.23
CA ILE A 379 6.21 -57.68 -22.49
C ILE A 379 6.30 -58.53 -21.23
N ASP A 380 7.21 -59.48 -21.17
CA ASP A 380 7.56 -60.28 -20.00
C ASP A 380 8.01 -59.46 -18.81
N LYS A 381 8.50 -58.22 -19.04
CA LYS A 381 8.89 -57.25 -18.00
C LYS A 381 7.74 -56.40 -17.47
N GLU A 382 6.67 -56.30 -18.27
CA GLU A 382 5.50 -55.46 -17.99
C GLU A 382 4.32 -56.28 -17.39
N VAL A 383 4.39 -57.63 -17.44
CA VAL A 383 3.35 -58.49 -16.89
C VAL A 383 3.85 -59.36 -15.76
N ASN A 384 3.02 -59.53 -14.71
CA ASN A 384 3.39 -60.31 -13.53
C ASN A 384 3.37 -61.83 -13.79
N ALA A 385 2.50 -62.32 -14.66
CA ALA A 385 2.40 -63.72 -15.02
C ALA A 385 1.63 -63.91 -16.33
N ILE A 386 2.01 -64.88 -17.10
CA ILE A 386 1.28 -65.31 -18.33
C ILE A 386 0.72 -66.70 -18.08
N GLN A 387 -0.60 -66.87 -18.22
CA GLN A 387 -1.28 -68.15 -18.05
C GLN A 387 -1.93 -68.56 -19.34
N TYR A 388 -1.60 -69.77 -19.81
CA TYR A 388 -2.24 -70.38 -20.98
C TYR A 388 -3.38 -71.30 -20.56
N SER A 389 -4.56 -71.14 -21.15
CA SER A 389 -5.73 -71.96 -20.92
C SER A 389 -6.14 -72.64 -22.21
N TYR A 390 -6.17 -73.93 -22.20
CA TYR A 390 -6.56 -74.75 -23.36
C TYR A 390 -7.94 -75.37 -23.13
N GLY A 391 -8.90 -75.05 -24.00
CA GLY A 391 -10.23 -75.67 -23.96
C GLY A 391 -10.19 -77.13 -24.51
N VAL A 392 -9.74 -78.01 -23.66
CA VAL A 392 -9.77 -79.48 -24.02
C VAL A 392 -10.99 -80.12 -23.38
N THR A 393 -11.91 -80.56 -24.19
CA THR A 393 -13.04 -81.36 -23.72
C THR A 393 -12.61 -82.83 -23.70
N PRO A 394 -12.42 -83.45 -22.55
CA PRO A 394 -12.06 -84.86 -22.52
C PRO A 394 -13.23 -85.70 -22.96
N VAL A 395 -13.01 -86.53 -23.99
CA VAL A 395 -13.99 -87.57 -24.42
C VAL A 395 -13.58 -88.86 -23.74
N VAL A 396 -14.41 -89.33 -22.81
CA VAL A 396 -14.16 -90.59 -22.12
C VAL A 396 -14.90 -91.68 -22.86
N TYR A 397 -14.14 -92.65 -23.48
CA TYR A 397 -14.68 -93.80 -24.03
C TYR A 397 -14.65 -94.97 -23.01
N ARG A 398 -15.77 -95.63 -22.81
CA ARG A 398 -15.83 -96.87 -22.03
C ARG A 398 -15.28 -98.01 -22.88
N ALA A 399 -14.22 -98.65 -22.44
CA ALA A 399 -13.76 -99.83 -23.05
C ALA A 399 -14.80 -100.94 -22.85
N GLY A 400 -15.22 -101.58 -23.95
CA GLY A 400 -16.18 -102.70 -23.95
C GLY A 400 -15.54 -104.02 -23.48
#